data_4646a492666ca8a2fc9db69426722c92
#
_entry.id   4646a492666ca8a2fc9db69426722c92
#
_cell.length_a   1.000
_cell.length_b   1.000
_cell.length_c   1.000
_cell.angle_alpha   90.00
_cell.angle_beta   90.00
_cell.angle_gamma   90.00
#
_symmetry.space_group_name_H-M   'P 1'
#
loop_
_entity.id
_entity.type
_entity.pdbx_description
1 polymer ?
#
loop_
_entity_poly.entity_id
_entity_poly.type
_entity_poly.pdbx_seq_one_letter_code
_entity_poly.pdbx_strand_id
1 'polypeptide(L)'
;MIFMLYEFYGEECPHCQKMLKLTEKLMKEFPDVKIIRKEVWHNKENMALVKECDKDDACGGLPFYYNTETKKWLCGEVKYSELKEWSGAK
;
A
#
# COMPACT_ATOMS: atom_id res chain seq x y z
N MET A 1 16.34 -6.50 11.20
CA MET A 1 14.91 -6.23 11.40
C MET A 1 14.17 -6.24 10.08
N ILE A 2 13.08 -7.00 9.98
CA ILE A 2 12.30 -7.11 8.75
C ILE A 2 11.10 -6.18 8.85
N PHE A 3 10.92 -5.31 7.85
CA PHE A 3 9.74 -4.48 7.77
C PHE A 3 8.97 -4.82 6.50
N MET A 4 7.69 -4.49 6.51
CA MET A 4 6.78 -4.79 5.41
C MET A 4 6.20 -3.50 4.85
N LEU A 5 6.09 -3.45 3.52
CA LEU A 5 5.37 -2.40 2.82
C LEU A 5 4.12 -3.06 2.25
N TYR A 6 2.96 -2.66 2.75
CA TYR A 6 1.69 -3.24 2.29
C TYR A 6 0.95 -2.29 1.37
N GLU A 7 0.40 -2.84 0.29
CA GLU A 7 -0.58 -2.16 -0.54
C GLU A 7 -1.87 -2.95 -0.45
N PHE A 8 -2.85 -2.40 0.26
CA PHE A 8 -4.18 -3.02 0.36
C PHE A 8 -5.05 -2.51 -0.78
N TYR A 9 -5.66 -3.43 -1.51
CA TYR A 9 -6.42 -3.09 -2.71
C TYR A 9 -7.64 -4.00 -2.87
N GLY A 10 -8.55 -3.58 -3.75
CA GLY A 10 -9.65 -4.42 -4.19
C GLY A 10 -9.45 -4.75 -5.66
N GLU A 11 -9.71 -5.98 -6.05
CA GLU A 11 -9.49 -6.43 -7.41
C GLU A 11 -10.24 -5.56 -8.42
N GLU A 12 -11.46 -5.14 -8.08
CA GLU A 12 -12.31 -4.33 -8.94
C GLU A 12 -12.18 -2.82 -8.70
N CYS A 13 -11.21 -2.40 -7.92
CA CYS A 13 -11.03 -1.00 -7.54
C CYS A 13 -10.29 -0.22 -8.63
N PRO A 14 -10.95 0.76 -9.30
CA PRO A 14 -10.29 1.53 -10.37
C PRO A 14 -9.10 2.35 -9.88
N HIS A 15 -9.20 2.93 -8.69
CA HIS A 15 -8.10 3.72 -8.11
C HIS A 15 -6.90 2.84 -7.82
N CYS A 16 -7.15 1.61 -7.38
CA CYS A 16 -6.10 0.64 -7.12
C CYS A 16 -5.37 0.26 -8.40
N GLN A 17 -6.11 0.11 -9.49
CA GLN A 17 -5.54 -0.23 -10.79
C GLN A 17 -4.63 0.88 -11.32
N LYS A 18 -5.01 2.13 -11.10
CA LYS A 18 -4.17 3.28 -11.48
C LYS A 18 -2.87 3.30 -10.68
N MET A 19 -2.96 3.01 -9.39
CA MET A 19 -1.79 3.01 -8.52
C MET A 19 -0.86 1.83 -8.79
N LEU A 20 -1.38 0.74 -9.36
CA LEU A 20 -0.55 -0.43 -9.70
C LEU A 20 0.61 -0.04 -10.60
N LYS A 21 0.36 0.83 -11.58
CA LYS A 21 1.40 1.29 -12.50
C LYS A 21 2.52 2.02 -11.75
N LEU A 22 2.16 2.79 -10.74
CA LEU A 22 3.13 3.53 -9.93
C LEU A 22 3.93 2.59 -9.03
N THR A 23 3.26 1.61 -8.41
CA THR A 23 3.96 0.64 -7.56
C THR A 23 4.91 -0.24 -8.38
N GLU A 24 4.51 -0.64 -9.58
CA GLU A 24 5.37 -1.41 -10.47
C GLU A 24 6.58 -0.59 -10.90
N LYS A 25 6.38 0.69 -11.23
CA LYS A 25 7.45 1.60 -11.60
C LYS A 25 8.45 1.75 -10.46
N LEU A 26 7.94 1.93 -9.24
CA LEU A 26 8.78 2.10 -8.05
C LEU A 26 9.65 0.86 -7.81
N MET A 27 9.06 -0.33 -7.87
CA MET A 27 9.80 -1.56 -7.65
C MET A 27 10.80 -1.84 -8.77
N LYS A 28 10.52 -1.35 -9.99
CA LYS A 28 11.45 -1.50 -11.11
C LYS A 28 12.65 -0.56 -10.96
N GLU A 29 12.41 0.68 -10.55
CA GLU A 29 13.47 1.68 -10.36
C GLU A 29 14.28 1.42 -9.10
N PHE A 30 13.66 0.84 -8.09
CA PHE A 30 14.29 0.53 -6.80
C PHE A 30 14.06 -0.93 -6.45
N PRO A 31 14.86 -1.86 -7.00
CA PRO A 31 14.62 -3.30 -6.81
C PRO A 31 14.63 -3.78 -5.35
N ASP A 32 15.21 -3.00 -4.45
CA ASP A 32 15.22 -3.32 -3.02
C ASP A 32 13.88 -3.05 -2.35
N VAL A 33 13.02 -2.26 -3.00
CA VAL A 33 11.67 -1.97 -2.49
C VAL A 33 10.77 -3.15 -2.83
N LYS A 34 10.20 -3.77 -1.79
CA LYS A 34 9.29 -4.91 -1.94
C LYS A 34 7.93 -4.53 -1.37
N ILE A 35 6.99 -4.22 -2.25
CA ILE A 35 5.63 -3.90 -1.84
C ILE A 35 4.80 -5.17 -1.95
N ILE A 36 4.21 -5.57 -0.82
CA ILE A 36 3.37 -6.77 -0.74
C ILE A 36 1.93 -6.33 -0.96
N ARG A 37 1.33 -6.83 -2.04
CA ARG A 37 -0.05 -6.50 -2.38
C ARG A 37 -1.00 -7.44 -1.65
N LYS A 38 -2.00 -6.87 -0.97
CA LYS A 38 -2.99 -7.60 -0.17
C LYS A 38 -4.39 -7.25 -0.68
N GLU A 39 -5.00 -8.15 -1.42
CA GLU A 39 -6.38 -7.98 -1.88
C GLU A 39 -7.33 -8.16 -0.69
N VAL A 40 -8.25 -7.21 -0.48
CA VAL A 40 -9.09 -7.21 0.72
C VAL A 40 -10.57 -7.49 0.47
N TRP A 41 -11.06 -7.24 -0.75
CA TRP A 41 -12.49 -7.41 -1.02
C TRP A 41 -12.91 -8.88 -1.08
N HIS A 42 -12.00 -9.77 -1.47
CA HIS A 42 -12.26 -11.20 -1.61
C HIS A 42 -11.44 -12.06 -0.65
N ASN A 43 -10.79 -11.44 0.33
CA ASN A 43 -9.92 -12.14 1.27
C ASN A 43 -10.15 -11.60 2.69
N LYS A 44 -10.77 -12.41 3.53
CA LYS A 44 -11.13 -12.02 4.90
C LYS A 44 -9.92 -11.76 5.78
N GLU A 45 -8.84 -12.53 5.58
CA GLU A 45 -7.63 -12.37 6.36
C GLU A 45 -6.96 -11.03 6.07
N ASN A 46 -6.90 -10.66 4.79
CA ASN A 46 -6.34 -9.38 4.39
C ASN A 46 -7.21 -8.20 4.83
N MET A 47 -8.53 -8.40 4.82
CA MET A 47 -9.46 -7.38 5.33
C MET A 47 -9.24 -7.15 6.83
N ALA A 48 -9.01 -8.22 7.59
CA ALA A 48 -8.70 -8.09 9.01
C ALA A 48 -7.37 -7.36 9.21
N LEU A 49 -6.38 -7.65 8.38
CA LEU A 49 -5.07 -7.01 8.46
C LEU A 49 -5.14 -5.50 8.19
N VAL A 50 -5.90 -5.10 7.17
CA VAL A 50 -6.03 -3.67 6.86
C VAL A 50 -6.70 -2.92 8.01
N LYS A 51 -7.66 -3.56 8.69
CA LYS A 51 -8.31 -2.95 9.85
C LYS A 51 -7.35 -2.77 11.01
N GLU A 52 -6.39 -3.67 11.16
CA GLU A 52 -5.35 -3.52 12.17
C GLU A 52 -4.40 -2.38 11.83
N CYS A 53 -4.03 -2.24 10.57
CA CYS A 53 -3.13 -1.18 10.12
C CYS A 53 -3.81 0.19 10.17
N ASP A 54 -5.11 0.24 9.88
CA ASP A 54 -5.90 1.46 9.87
C ASP A 54 -6.91 1.45 11.02
N LYS A 55 -6.40 1.32 12.24
CA LYS A 55 -7.23 1.17 13.45
C LYS A 55 -8.27 2.26 13.66
N ASP A 56 -7.90 3.48 13.32
CA ASP A 56 -8.79 4.62 13.49
C ASP A 56 -9.67 4.87 12.27
N ASP A 57 -9.62 3.96 11.29
CA ASP A 57 -10.35 4.09 10.03
C ASP A 57 -10.05 5.43 9.36
N ALA A 58 -8.82 5.86 9.48
CA ALA A 58 -8.39 7.17 8.99
C ALA A 58 -8.48 7.28 7.46
N CYS A 59 -8.19 6.19 6.75
CA CYS A 59 -8.37 6.14 5.32
C CYS A 59 -9.80 5.74 4.95
N GLY A 60 -10.28 4.65 5.54
CA GLY A 60 -11.63 4.16 5.30
C GLY A 60 -11.88 3.67 3.89
N GLY A 61 -10.85 3.47 3.07
CA GLY A 61 -11.01 3.06 1.68
C GLY A 61 -9.76 2.47 1.08
N LEU A 62 -9.74 2.37 -0.24
CA LEU A 62 -8.65 1.74 -0.99
C LEU A 62 -8.22 2.65 -2.14
N PRO A 63 -6.98 2.53 -2.60
CA PRO A 63 -5.90 1.74 -2.01
C PRO A 63 -5.40 2.35 -0.72
N PHE A 64 -4.88 1.51 0.18
CA PHE A 64 -4.30 1.95 1.44
C PHE A 64 -2.90 1.37 1.55
N TYR A 65 -1.91 2.22 1.84
CA TYR A 65 -0.51 1.83 1.91
C TYR A 65 -0.02 1.97 3.34
N TYR A 66 0.65 0.96 3.85
CA TYR A 66 1.14 0.97 5.22
C TYR A 66 2.58 0.46 5.31
N ASN A 67 3.45 1.27 5.92
CA ASN A 67 4.85 0.92 6.18
C ASN A 67 4.97 0.50 7.64
N THR A 68 5.26 -0.78 7.89
CA THR A 68 5.30 -1.30 9.24
C THR A 68 6.49 -0.79 10.06
N GLU A 69 7.55 -0.33 9.40
CA GLU A 69 8.72 0.21 10.09
C GLU A 69 8.48 1.62 10.60
N THR A 70 8.01 2.50 9.74
CA THR A 70 7.83 3.92 10.07
C THR A 70 6.45 4.23 10.63
N LYS A 71 5.49 3.32 10.45
CA LYS A 71 4.07 3.51 10.78
C LYS A 71 3.40 4.57 9.90
N LYS A 72 4.06 5.00 8.83
CA LYS A 72 3.49 5.94 7.88
C LYS A 72 2.56 5.22 6.91
N TRP A 73 1.53 5.93 6.47
CA TRP A 73 0.53 5.37 5.57
C TRP A 73 0.10 6.40 4.52
N LEU A 74 -0.44 5.89 3.42
CA LEU A 74 -1.00 6.71 2.35
C LEU A 74 -2.41 6.20 2.05
N CYS A 75 -3.29 7.09 1.66
CA CYS A 75 -4.68 6.78 1.39
C CYS A 75 -5.06 7.23 0.00
N GLY A 76 -5.58 6.31 -0.82
CA GLY A 76 -6.08 6.64 -2.14
C GLY A 76 -5.00 6.82 -3.19
N GLU A 77 -5.35 7.54 -4.25
CA GLU A 77 -4.39 7.85 -5.31
C GLU A 77 -3.45 8.96 -4.85
N VAL A 78 -2.15 8.68 -4.92
CA VAL A 78 -1.11 9.63 -4.54
C VAL A 78 -0.11 9.77 -5.68
N LYS A 79 0.71 10.81 -5.60
CA LYS A 79 1.75 11.04 -6.60
C LYS A 79 2.90 10.05 -6.41
N TYR A 80 3.64 9.79 -7.47
CA TYR A 80 4.80 8.90 -7.43
C TYR A 80 5.82 9.34 -6.37
N SER A 81 6.06 10.64 -6.25
CA SER A 81 7.00 11.18 -5.27
C SER A 81 6.57 10.86 -3.83
N GLU A 82 5.26 10.90 -3.57
CA GLU A 82 4.72 10.55 -2.25
C GLU A 82 4.87 9.05 -1.96
N LEU A 83 4.60 8.21 -2.96
CA LEU A 83 4.75 6.77 -2.84
C LEU A 83 6.20 6.39 -2.58
N LYS A 84 7.12 7.03 -3.31
CA LYS A 84 8.55 6.80 -3.14
C LYS A 84 9.03 7.18 -1.74
N GLU A 85 8.61 8.35 -1.25
CA GLU A 85 8.98 8.80 0.09
C GLU A 85 8.43 7.86 1.16
N TRP A 86 7.16 7.46 1.02
CA TRP A 86 6.54 6.52 1.95
C TRP A 86 7.30 5.20 2.03
N SER A 87 7.79 4.71 0.91
CA SER A 87 8.48 3.41 0.85
C SER A 87 9.89 3.46 1.44
N GLY A 88 10.45 4.65 1.60
CA GLY A 88 11.83 4.81 2.04
C GLY A 88 12.86 4.64 0.94
N ALA A 89 12.44 4.57 -0.31
CA ALA A 89 13.35 4.44 -1.45
C ALA A 89 14.23 5.70 -1.59
N LYS A 90 15.48 5.47 -1.95
CA LYS A 90 16.45 6.56 -2.09
C LYS A 90 17.12 6.53 -3.44
#